data_6e32df1b33e80a4015b0c19ced3f21a9
#
_entry.id   6e32df1b33e80a4015b0c19ced3f21a9
#
_cell.length_a   1.000
_cell.length_b   1.000
_cell.length_c   1.000
_cell.angle_alpha   90.00
_cell.angle_beta   90.00
_cell.angle_gamma   90.00
#
_symmetry.space_group_name_H-M   'P 1'
#
loop_
_entity.id
_entity.type
_entity.pdbx_description
1 polymer ?
#
loop_
_entity_poly.entity_id
_entity_poly.type
_entity_poly.pdbx_seq_one_letter_code
_entity_poly.pdbx_strand_id
1 'polypeptide(L)'
;MQKPIYKTTCVPLAILTVFFAGLLSAQEPVEYDRTAVLAKIDEAAAKTDDPEVKRALKKMRECAERGNRLLTLSGLRTLPPEIGQLTNLTGLTLHDNQLTTLPPEIRQLTKLTYLGLRRNQFTTFPPEIAKLTKLKHLDLGENQLTTIPPEIGQLTTLTQLSFSGNDLSTLPPGIGKLTNLTHLRLWDNQLSTLPPEIGQLTKLTNLSLWDNQLPTLPPKIAQLTNLTGLSLHDNHFTTLPPEIGKLTKLTHLGLGENPFTTLPPEIGQLTNLLWLYLEGNQLTTLPPEIGQLTKLTGLSLHGVQFTTLPSEIGKLTKLVYLGLGGNQFTTLPPEIGQLTNLIWLYLEGNQLTALPPEIGKLTKLTELQIEKTPLTDTDLEHLKSLKSLKRLNVRDTKVTIAGVEAFRKELPNCEIKVPRQSP
;
A
#
# COMPACT_ATOMS: atom_id res chain seq x y z
N MET A 1 -27.05 6.53 7.14
CA MET A 1 -26.90 6.13 5.74
C MET A 1 -25.60 5.37 5.67
N GLN A 2 -25.66 4.05 5.47
CA GLN A 2 -24.46 3.19 5.41
C GLN A 2 -23.74 3.45 4.09
N LYS A 3 -22.48 3.90 4.17
CA LYS A 3 -21.59 3.98 3.00
C LYS A 3 -21.37 2.56 2.44
N PRO A 4 -21.47 2.34 1.13
CA PRO A 4 -21.09 1.07 0.54
C PRO A 4 -19.56 0.91 0.70
N ILE A 5 -19.18 -0.15 1.40
CA ILE A 5 -17.78 -0.57 1.53
C ILE A 5 -17.38 -1.20 0.20
N TYR A 6 -16.88 -0.41 -0.75
CA TYR A 6 -16.07 -0.95 -1.81
C TYR A 6 -14.73 -1.34 -1.17
N LYS A 7 -14.61 -2.61 -0.81
CA LYS A 7 -13.30 -3.20 -0.58
C LYS A 7 -12.56 -3.15 -1.90
N THR A 8 -11.85 -2.05 -2.14
CA THR A 8 -10.81 -2.00 -3.15
C THR A 8 -9.85 -3.10 -2.74
N THR A 9 -9.79 -4.17 -3.52
CA THR A 9 -8.75 -5.18 -3.38
C THR A 9 -7.43 -4.52 -3.74
N CYS A 10 -6.84 -3.81 -2.75
CA CYS A 10 -5.42 -3.57 -2.77
C CYS A 10 -4.78 -4.94 -2.89
N VAL A 11 -4.23 -5.24 -4.05
CA VAL A 11 -3.40 -6.43 -4.24
C VAL A 11 -2.30 -6.31 -3.17
N PRO A 12 -2.28 -7.18 -2.15
CA PRO A 12 -1.19 -7.13 -1.20
C PRO A 12 0.07 -7.43 -1.98
N LEU A 13 1.00 -6.48 -1.97
CA LEU A 13 2.35 -6.75 -2.41
C LEU A 13 2.82 -7.94 -1.57
N ALA A 14 2.84 -9.12 -2.17
CA ALA A 14 3.28 -10.35 -1.54
C ALA A 14 4.67 -10.07 -0.96
N ILE A 15 4.74 -10.06 0.37
CA ILE A 15 6.01 -10.03 1.09
C ILE A 15 6.64 -11.39 0.85
N LEU A 16 7.51 -11.45 -0.15
CA LEU A 16 8.42 -12.58 -0.32
C LEU A 16 9.42 -12.48 0.84
N THR A 17 9.17 -13.25 1.88
CA THR A 17 10.14 -13.53 2.96
C THR A 17 11.27 -14.33 2.36
N VAL A 18 12.29 -13.64 1.83
CA VAL A 18 13.55 -14.29 1.44
C VAL A 18 14.36 -14.50 2.72
N PHE A 19 14.39 -15.73 3.19
CA PHE A 19 15.33 -16.19 4.18
C PHE A 19 16.73 -16.23 3.54
N PHE A 20 17.59 -15.27 3.85
CA PHE A 20 19.02 -15.40 3.60
C PHE A 20 19.67 -16.17 4.74
N ALA A 21 19.91 -17.44 4.53
CA ALA A 21 20.90 -18.20 5.28
C ALA A 21 22.28 -17.91 4.65
N GLY A 22 22.97 -16.93 5.20
CA GLY A 22 24.37 -16.62 4.85
C GLY A 22 25.26 -16.93 6.05
N LEU A 23 25.97 -18.06 6.02
CA LEU A 23 27.08 -18.34 6.92
C LEU A 23 28.22 -17.34 6.67
N LEU A 24 28.50 -16.49 7.65
CA LEU A 24 29.80 -15.83 7.79
C LEU A 24 30.28 -16.07 9.21
N SER A 25 31.31 -16.88 9.34
CA SER A 25 32.10 -17.08 10.55
C SER A 25 32.88 -15.78 10.84
N ALA A 26 32.45 -15.04 11.85
CA ALA A 26 33.23 -13.96 12.46
C ALA A 26 33.41 -14.29 13.93
N GLN A 27 34.65 -14.18 14.43
CA GLN A 27 35.06 -14.40 15.79
C GLN A 27 34.13 -13.74 16.81
N GLU A 28 33.67 -14.50 17.79
CA GLU A 28 32.78 -14.03 18.83
C GLU A 28 33.56 -13.17 19.85
N PRO A 29 33.12 -11.94 20.12
CA PRO A 29 33.61 -11.20 21.26
C PRO A 29 32.74 -11.52 22.46
N VAL A 30 33.38 -11.92 23.56
CA VAL A 30 32.82 -12.23 24.88
C VAL A 30 31.85 -13.41 24.86
N GLU A 31 32.32 -14.47 25.45
CA GLU A 31 31.59 -15.74 25.59
C GLU A 31 30.22 -15.50 26.25
N TYR A 32 29.15 -15.71 25.45
CA TYR A 32 27.77 -15.76 25.94
C TYR A 32 27.69 -16.91 26.92
N ASP A 33 27.71 -16.61 28.24
CA ASP A 33 27.62 -17.63 29.29
C ASP A 33 26.19 -18.19 29.31
N ARG A 34 26.00 -19.20 28.47
CA ARG A 34 24.71 -19.91 28.37
C ARG A 34 24.25 -20.47 29.68
N THR A 35 25.17 -20.96 30.51
CA THR A 35 24.85 -21.60 31.81
C THR A 35 24.30 -20.57 32.78
N ALA A 36 24.92 -19.40 32.88
CA ALA A 36 24.42 -18.30 33.71
C ALA A 36 23.06 -17.77 33.19
N VAL A 37 22.87 -17.68 31.87
CA VAL A 37 21.58 -17.28 31.29
C VAL A 37 20.47 -18.27 31.64
N LEU A 38 20.70 -19.56 31.49
CA LEU A 38 19.73 -20.61 31.83
C LEU A 38 19.38 -20.58 33.31
N ALA A 39 20.36 -20.45 34.17
CA ALA A 39 20.14 -20.38 35.63
C ALA A 39 19.22 -19.21 36.02
N LYS A 40 19.41 -18.02 35.44
CA LYS A 40 18.55 -16.86 35.70
C LYS A 40 17.12 -17.04 35.17
N ILE A 41 16.95 -17.66 34.02
CA ILE A 41 15.62 -17.94 33.44
C ILE A 41 14.92 -19.01 34.34
N ASP A 42 15.61 -20.04 34.77
CA ASP A 42 15.06 -21.09 35.66
C ASP A 42 14.67 -20.51 37.02
N GLU A 43 15.50 -19.63 37.60
CA GLU A 43 15.18 -18.90 38.83
C GLU A 43 13.91 -18.05 38.69
N ALA A 44 13.77 -17.31 37.60
CA ALA A 44 12.59 -16.51 37.32
C ALA A 44 11.33 -17.38 37.14
N ALA A 45 11.47 -18.51 36.44
CA ALA A 45 10.36 -19.46 36.23
C ALA A 45 9.88 -20.11 37.55
N ALA A 46 10.79 -20.28 38.49
CA ALA A 46 10.45 -20.82 39.85
C ALA A 46 9.74 -19.78 40.73
N LYS A 47 9.95 -18.46 40.48
CA LYS A 47 9.40 -17.37 41.29
C LYS A 47 8.04 -16.84 40.80
N THR A 48 7.65 -17.15 39.60
CA THR A 48 6.37 -16.66 39.03
C THR A 48 5.32 -17.77 39.06
N ASP A 49 4.06 -17.38 39.32
CA ASP A 49 2.90 -18.26 39.15
C ASP A 49 2.10 -17.91 37.88
N ASP A 50 2.45 -16.82 37.21
CA ASP A 50 1.78 -16.39 35.97
C ASP A 50 2.05 -17.41 34.83
N PRO A 51 1.02 -18.06 34.30
CA PRO A 51 1.19 -19.09 33.26
C PRO A 51 1.68 -18.48 31.92
N GLU A 52 1.39 -17.22 31.65
CA GLU A 52 1.86 -16.53 30.45
C GLU A 52 3.36 -16.26 30.52
N VAL A 53 3.82 -15.77 31.69
CA VAL A 53 5.23 -15.53 31.97
C VAL A 53 6.00 -16.85 31.98
N LYS A 54 5.49 -17.91 32.65
CA LYS A 54 6.11 -19.25 32.63
C LYS A 54 6.32 -19.77 31.21
N ARG A 55 5.31 -19.60 30.35
CA ARG A 55 5.40 -20.00 28.94
C ARG A 55 6.45 -19.21 28.16
N ALA A 56 6.53 -17.90 28.39
CA ALA A 56 7.56 -17.07 27.79
C ALA A 56 8.97 -17.49 28.24
N LEU A 57 9.16 -17.63 29.52
CA LEU A 57 10.45 -18.06 30.10
C LEU A 57 10.88 -19.45 29.58
N LYS A 58 9.94 -20.38 29.40
CA LYS A 58 10.22 -21.69 28.77
C LYS A 58 10.74 -21.50 27.32
N LYS A 59 10.07 -20.68 26.50
CA LYS A 59 10.53 -20.42 25.13
C LYS A 59 11.89 -19.70 25.10
N MET A 60 12.13 -18.78 26.03
CA MET A 60 13.40 -18.08 26.18
C MET A 60 14.51 -19.06 26.54
N ARG A 61 14.23 -19.99 27.46
CA ARG A 61 15.13 -21.08 27.85
C ARG A 61 15.50 -21.97 26.67
N GLU A 62 14.50 -22.44 25.92
CA GLU A 62 14.69 -23.25 24.69
C GLU A 62 15.52 -22.50 23.65
N CYS A 63 15.28 -21.19 23.49
CA CYS A 63 16.06 -20.32 22.60
C CYS A 63 17.54 -20.27 23.02
N ALA A 64 17.80 -20.08 24.32
CA ALA A 64 19.16 -20.04 24.86
C ALA A 64 19.88 -21.39 24.72
N GLU A 65 19.19 -22.50 25.05
CA GLU A 65 19.74 -23.87 24.96
C GLU A 65 20.18 -24.21 23.52
N ARG A 66 19.35 -23.86 22.53
CA ARG A 66 19.62 -24.13 21.12
C ARG A 66 20.57 -23.11 20.48
N GLY A 67 20.92 -22.04 21.18
CA GLY A 67 21.72 -20.95 20.63
C GLY A 67 21.00 -20.17 19.50
N ASN A 68 19.68 -20.17 19.50
CA ASN A 68 18.89 -19.48 18.49
C ASN A 68 19.08 -17.96 18.63
N ARG A 69 19.11 -17.28 17.47
CA ARG A 69 19.23 -15.81 17.39
C ARG A 69 17.89 -15.13 17.12
N LEU A 70 16.84 -15.89 16.88
CA LEU A 70 15.49 -15.43 16.62
C LEU A 70 14.56 -15.99 17.69
N LEU A 71 13.73 -15.13 18.27
CA LEU A 71 12.75 -15.51 19.27
C LEU A 71 11.38 -14.90 18.94
N THR A 72 10.34 -15.72 19.04
CA THR A 72 8.94 -15.28 18.92
C THR A 72 8.19 -15.62 20.20
N LEU A 73 7.59 -14.61 20.83
CA LEU A 73 6.74 -14.74 22.00
C LEU A 73 5.35 -14.18 21.71
N SER A 74 4.32 -14.84 22.21
CA SER A 74 2.91 -14.48 21.98
C SER A 74 2.05 -14.74 23.23
N GLY A 75 0.93 -14.04 23.34
CA GLY A 75 -0.02 -14.17 24.45
C GLY A 75 0.50 -13.53 25.73
N LEU A 76 1.24 -12.41 25.64
CA LEU A 76 1.86 -11.75 26.78
C LEU A 76 1.17 -10.43 27.09
N ARG A 77 0.93 -10.17 28.39
CA ARG A 77 0.61 -8.85 28.93
C ARG A 77 1.86 -8.08 29.34
N THR A 78 2.87 -8.82 29.79
CA THR A 78 4.17 -8.26 30.17
C THR A 78 5.30 -9.10 29.60
N LEU A 79 6.38 -8.45 29.17
CA LEU A 79 7.60 -9.13 28.73
C LEU A 79 8.52 -9.33 29.94
N PRO A 80 8.94 -10.56 30.25
CA PRO A 80 9.84 -10.80 31.39
C PRO A 80 11.18 -10.06 31.23
N PRO A 81 11.73 -9.44 32.32
CA PRO A 81 12.99 -8.71 32.26
C PRO A 81 14.19 -9.61 31.90
N GLU A 82 14.07 -10.92 32.09
CA GLU A 82 15.06 -11.93 31.69
C GLU A 82 15.32 -11.95 30.19
N ILE A 83 14.45 -11.30 29.38
CA ILE A 83 14.71 -11.10 27.95
C ILE A 83 16.08 -10.46 27.71
N GLY A 84 16.51 -9.53 28.57
CA GLY A 84 17.81 -8.89 28.52
C GLY A 84 19.00 -9.83 28.61
N GLN A 85 18.81 -11.06 29.13
CA GLN A 85 19.87 -12.06 29.19
C GLN A 85 20.21 -12.66 27.84
N LEU A 86 19.28 -12.60 26.88
CA LEU A 86 19.42 -13.18 25.54
C LEU A 86 20.21 -12.27 24.60
N THR A 87 21.39 -11.79 25.00
CA THR A 87 22.20 -10.78 24.30
C THR A 87 22.69 -11.21 22.91
N ASN A 88 22.51 -12.47 22.54
CA ASN A 88 22.81 -13.02 21.21
C ASN A 88 21.66 -12.87 20.21
N LEU A 89 20.47 -12.43 20.64
CA LEU A 89 19.35 -12.23 19.75
C LEU A 89 19.65 -11.19 18.66
N THR A 90 19.30 -11.53 17.43
CA THR A 90 19.31 -10.64 16.27
C THR A 90 17.90 -10.30 15.81
N GLY A 91 16.92 -11.12 16.17
CA GLY A 91 15.51 -10.87 15.90
C GLY A 91 14.60 -11.26 17.05
N LEU A 92 13.67 -10.34 17.38
CA LEU A 92 12.64 -10.54 18.41
C LEU A 92 11.28 -10.17 17.85
N THR A 93 10.37 -11.14 17.84
CA THR A 93 8.98 -10.97 17.39
C THR A 93 8.06 -11.04 18.60
N LEU A 94 7.36 -9.95 18.85
CA LEU A 94 6.37 -9.77 19.92
C LEU A 94 5.03 -9.30 19.36
N HIS A 95 4.71 -9.66 18.09
CA HIS A 95 3.42 -9.32 17.48
C HIS A 95 2.25 -10.01 18.19
N ASP A 96 1.06 -9.42 18.08
CA ASP A 96 -0.19 -9.99 18.58
C ASP A 96 -0.11 -10.32 20.08
N ASN A 97 0.37 -9.36 20.89
CA ASN A 97 0.40 -9.43 22.35
C ASN A 97 -0.48 -8.32 22.96
N GLN A 98 -0.44 -8.16 24.27
CA GLN A 98 -1.15 -7.11 25.02
C GLN A 98 -0.14 -6.23 25.78
N LEU A 99 1.04 -6.03 25.21
CA LEU A 99 2.11 -5.26 25.83
C LEU A 99 1.77 -3.76 25.84
N THR A 100 1.92 -3.14 26.99
CA THR A 100 1.82 -1.67 27.17
C THR A 100 3.18 -1.00 27.35
N THR A 101 4.18 -1.77 27.81
CA THR A 101 5.55 -1.32 28.08
C THR A 101 6.54 -2.42 27.72
N LEU A 102 7.81 -2.06 27.62
CA LEU A 102 8.95 -2.99 27.54
C LEU A 102 9.79 -2.88 28.82
N PRO A 103 10.37 -3.99 29.30
CA PRO A 103 11.28 -3.93 30.43
C PRO A 103 12.59 -3.20 30.05
N PRO A 104 13.18 -2.41 30.96
CA PRO A 104 14.43 -1.68 30.68
C PRO A 104 15.58 -2.58 30.22
N GLU A 105 15.57 -3.85 30.59
CA GLU A 105 16.57 -4.85 30.23
C GLU A 105 16.63 -5.14 28.73
N ILE A 106 15.56 -4.84 27.97
CA ILE A 106 15.57 -5.02 26.50
C ILE A 106 16.70 -4.23 25.82
N ARG A 107 17.14 -3.11 26.42
CA ARG A 107 18.30 -2.32 25.92
C ARG A 107 19.62 -3.11 25.88
N GLN A 108 19.70 -4.23 26.60
CA GLN A 108 20.89 -5.12 26.58
C GLN A 108 21.00 -5.92 25.28
N LEU A 109 19.92 -6.01 24.49
CA LEU A 109 19.88 -6.73 23.21
C LEU A 109 20.58 -5.94 22.09
N THR A 110 21.81 -5.54 22.30
CA THR A 110 22.58 -4.64 21.42
C THR A 110 22.93 -5.23 20.04
N LYS A 111 22.69 -6.54 19.83
CA LYS A 111 22.84 -7.21 18.54
C LYS A 111 21.54 -7.26 17.73
N LEU A 112 20.44 -6.76 18.30
CA LEU A 112 19.12 -6.84 17.68
C LEU A 112 19.06 -6.01 16.39
N THR A 113 18.64 -6.65 15.29
CA THR A 113 18.46 -6.04 13.98
C THR A 113 17.00 -5.99 13.55
N TYR A 114 16.14 -6.82 14.13
CA TYR A 114 14.72 -6.89 13.90
C TYR A 114 13.96 -6.86 15.23
N LEU A 115 12.99 -5.94 15.36
CA LEU A 115 12.06 -5.88 16.48
C LEU A 115 10.64 -5.68 15.95
N GLY A 116 9.78 -6.68 16.16
CA GLY A 116 8.37 -6.65 15.79
C GLY A 116 7.48 -6.51 17.02
N LEU A 117 6.74 -5.40 17.11
CA LEU A 117 5.84 -5.03 18.21
C LEU A 117 4.42 -4.73 17.71
N ARG A 118 4.10 -5.12 16.48
CA ARG A 118 2.79 -4.86 15.86
C ARG A 118 1.68 -5.54 16.66
N ARG A 119 0.49 -4.92 16.71
CA ARG A 119 -0.69 -5.40 17.44
C ARG A 119 -0.40 -5.64 18.90
N ASN A 120 -0.06 -4.55 19.58
CA ASN A 120 0.06 -4.46 21.01
C ASN A 120 -0.78 -3.27 21.53
N GLN A 121 -0.53 -2.82 22.75
CA GLN A 121 -1.29 -1.76 23.42
C GLN A 121 -0.39 -0.59 23.85
N PHE A 122 0.67 -0.31 23.09
CA PHE A 122 1.56 0.82 23.38
C PHE A 122 0.85 2.14 23.11
N THR A 123 0.71 2.97 24.14
CA THR A 123 0.21 4.36 24.02
C THR A 123 1.34 5.37 23.86
N THR A 124 2.54 5.01 24.25
CA THR A 124 3.76 5.82 24.11
C THR A 124 4.89 4.98 23.52
N PHE A 125 5.77 5.65 22.77
CA PHE A 125 6.96 4.98 22.24
C PHE A 125 7.88 4.51 23.37
N PRO A 126 8.22 3.21 23.46
CA PRO A 126 9.10 2.71 24.51
C PRO A 126 10.51 3.29 24.38
N PRO A 127 11.00 4.09 25.35
CA PRO A 127 12.27 4.81 25.22
C PRO A 127 13.50 3.87 25.13
N GLU A 128 13.36 2.64 25.63
CA GLU A 128 14.41 1.61 25.56
C GLU A 128 14.81 1.26 24.14
N ILE A 129 13.85 1.35 23.21
CA ILE A 129 14.08 1.04 21.78
C ILE A 129 15.16 1.95 21.19
N ALA A 130 15.21 3.23 21.59
CA ALA A 130 16.20 4.18 21.08
C ALA A 130 17.66 3.77 21.36
N LYS A 131 17.88 2.83 22.28
CA LYS A 131 19.22 2.27 22.58
C LYS A 131 19.62 1.09 21.69
N LEU A 132 18.68 0.54 20.92
CA LEU A 132 18.90 -0.60 20.02
C LEU A 132 19.44 -0.13 18.67
N THR A 133 20.59 0.53 18.67
CA THR A 133 21.12 1.27 17.50
C THR A 133 21.55 0.40 16.32
N LYS A 134 21.49 -0.93 16.43
CA LYS A 134 21.72 -1.85 15.29
C LYS A 134 20.44 -2.30 14.59
N LEU A 135 19.26 -1.81 15.04
CA LEU A 135 17.99 -2.16 14.40
C LEU A 135 18.00 -1.72 12.93
N LYS A 136 17.62 -2.66 12.07
CA LYS A 136 17.34 -2.45 10.64
C LYS A 136 15.84 -2.40 10.36
N HIS A 137 15.07 -3.17 11.12
CA HIS A 137 13.61 -3.26 10.97
C HIS A 137 12.95 -3.05 12.33
N LEU A 138 12.06 -2.06 12.42
CA LEU A 138 11.21 -1.79 13.57
C LEU A 138 9.76 -1.69 13.11
N ASP A 139 8.90 -2.54 13.69
CA ASP A 139 7.47 -2.52 13.41
C ASP A 139 6.70 -2.29 14.72
N LEU A 140 6.08 -1.11 14.84
CA LEU A 140 5.18 -0.69 15.92
C LEU A 140 3.76 -0.46 15.40
N GLY A 141 3.40 -1.06 14.27
CA GLY A 141 2.07 -0.93 13.68
C GLY A 141 0.96 -1.48 14.57
N GLU A 142 -0.26 -0.99 14.36
CA GLU A 142 -1.47 -1.40 15.09
C GLU A 142 -1.27 -1.38 16.60
N ASN A 143 -0.92 -0.21 17.10
CA ASN A 143 -0.85 0.17 18.51
C ASN A 143 -1.74 1.41 18.76
N GLN A 144 -1.48 2.17 19.82
CA GLN A 144 -2.23 3.36 20.22
C GLN A 144 -1.29 4.57 20.44
N LEU A 145 -0.19 4.60 19.66
CA LEU A 145 0.83 5.65 19.80
C LEU A 145 0.27 6.99 19.31
N THR A 146 0.34 8.01 20.17
CA THR A 146 -0.07 9.39 19.84
C THR A 146 1.11 10.27 19.40
N THR A 147 2.32 9.92 19.79
CA THR A 147 3.54 10.69 19.50
C THR A 147 4.75 9.77 19.31
N ILE A 148 5.71 10.25 18.54
CA ILE A 148 7.04 9.63 18.40
C ILE A 148 8.07 10.64 18.95
N PRO A 149 8.95 10.23 19.88
CA PRO A 149 9.93 11.14 20.44
C PRO A 149 11.09 11.40 19.46
N PRO A 150 11.78 12.57 19.57
CA PRO A 150 12.92 12.92 18.72
C PRO A 150 14.05 11.88 18.73
N GLU A 151 14.15 11.10 19.80
CA GLU A 151 15.13 10.03 20.01
C GLU A 151 15.03 8.90 18.99
N ILE A 152 13.92 8.78 18.23
CA ILE A 152 13.82 7.88 17.08
C ILE A 152 14.99 8.10 16.11
N GLY A 153 15.48 9.33 15.99
CA GLY A 153 16.61 9.70 15.17
C GLY A 153 17.96 9.08 15.58
N GLN A 154 18.03 8.37 16.72
CA GLN A 154 19.21 7.60 17.11
C GLN A 154 19.34 6.27 16.35
N LEU A 155 18.24 5.77 15.78
CA LEU A 155 18.17 4.48 15.08
C LEU A 155 18.62 4.61 13.61
N THR A 156 19.76 5.22 13.36
CA THR A 156 20.24 5.56 12.02
C THR A 156 20.52 4.36 11.10
N THR A 157 20.52 3.14 11.64
CA THR A 157 20.69 1.89 10.87
C THR A 157 19.38 1.35 10.30
N LEU A 158 18.22 1.94 10.66
CA LEU A 158 16.92 1.49 10.18
C LEU A 158 16.82 1.59 8.65
N THR A 159 16.36 0.49 8.06
CA THR A 159 16.00 0.40 6.64
C THR A 159 14.49 0.29 6.44
N GLN A 160 13.76 -0.25 7.42
CA GLN A 160 12.30 -0.34 7.42
C GLN A 160 11.75 0.10 8.77
N LEU A 161 10.74 0.98 8.71
CA LEU A 161 10.05 1.51 9.87
C LEU A 161 8.55 1.53 9.61
N SER A 162 7.78 0.99 10.54
CA SER A 162 6.33 1.00 10.49
C SER A 162 5.74 1.52 11.79
N PHE A 163 4.83 2.50 11.65
CA PHE A 163 3.93 3.01 12.68
C PHE A 163 2.47 2.99 12.20
N SER A 164 2.15 2.21 11.18
CA SER A 164 0.81 2.15 10.62
C SER A 164 -0.23 1.68 11.65
N GLY A 165 -1.48 2.20 11.54
CA GLY A 165 -2.55 1.84 12.50
C GLY A 165 -2.26 2.35 13.90
N ASN A 166 -1.97 3.63 14.06
CA ASN A 166 -1.78 4.33 15.34
C ASN A 166 -2.57 5.65 15.36
N ASP A 167 -2.37 6.46 16.38
CA ASP A 167 -3.05 7.75 16.55
C ASP A 167 -2.09 8.94 16.39
N LEU A 168 -1.09 8.81 15.54
CA LEU A 168 -0.06 9.83 15.34
C LEU A 168 -0.62 11.05 14.61
N SER A 169 -0.49 12.24 15.22
CA SER A 169 -0.89 13.52 14.60
C SER A 169 0.26 14.23 13.87
N THR A 170 1.51 13.94 14.26
CA THR A 170 2.73 14.54 13.68
C THR A 170 3.90 13.58 13.72
N LEU A 171 4.96 13.89 12.96
CA LEU A 171 6.26 13.24 13.05
C LEU A 171 7.30 14.23 13.60
N PRO A 172 8.23 13.77 14.45
CA PRO A 172 9.32 14.63 14.93
C PRO A 172 10.34 14.90 13.82
N PRO A 173 11.03 16.07 13.81
CA PRO A 173 12.12 16.36 12.88
C PRO A 173 13.25 15.31 12.89
N GLY A 174 13.40 14.60 14.03
CA GLY A 174 14.36 13.50 14.17
C GLY A 174 14.20 12.38 13.15
N ILE A 175 13.02 12.27 12.51
CA ILE A 175 12.77 11.27 11.44
C ILE A 175 13.75 11.42 10.29
N GLY A 176 14.15 12.65 9.94
CA GLY A 176 15.09 12.94 8.86
C GLY A 176 16.50 12.36 9.08
N LYS A 177 16.87 12.03 10.33
CA LYS A 177 18.17 11.40 10.63
C LYS A 177 18.24 9.93 10.18
N LEU A 178 17.10 9.30 9.87
CA LEU A 178 17.02 7.90 9.46
C LEU A 178 17.35 7.71 7.97
N THR A 179 18.48 8.26 7.53
CA THR A 179 18.87 8.36 6.11
C THR A 179 19.12 7.01 5.42
N ASN A 180 19.10 5.90 6.15
CA ASN A 180 19.17 4.56 5.58
C ASN A 180 17.79 3.93 5.30
N LEU A 181 16.68 4.62 5.65
CA LEU A 181 15.34 4.11 5.38
C LEU A 181 15.10 3.93 3.88
N THR A 182 14.58 2.75 3.55
CA THR A 182 14.06 2.40 2.23
C THR A 182 12.54 2.28 2.23
N HIS A 183 11.94 1.91 3.37
CA HIS A 183 10.49 1.76 3.53
C HIS A 183 10.03 2.48 4.80
N LEU A 184 9.06 3.37 4.65
CA LEU A 184 8.39 4.05 5.75
C LEU A 184 6.88 3.86 5.61
N ARG A 185 6.26 3.22 6.61
CA ARG A 185 4.81 2.96 6.65
C ARG A 185 4.18 3.74 7.79
N LEU A 186 3.26 4.62 7.42
CA LEU A 186 2.56 5.56 8.31
C LEU A 186 1.05 5.59 8.03
N TRP A 187 0.54 4.62 7.27
CA TRP A 187 -0.87 4.55 6.91
C TRP A 187 -1.76 4.31 8.15
N ASP A 188 -3.02 4.74 8.05
CA ASP A 188 -4.02 4.63 9.13
C ASP A 188 -3.48 5.31 10.41
N ASN A 189 -3.37 6.66 10.31
CA ASN A 189 -2.98 7.55 11.39
C ASN A 189 -3.78 8.86 11.29
N GLN A 190 -3.44 9.87 12.09
CA GLN A 190 -4.10 11.18 12.12
C GLN A 190 -3.12 12.29 11.68
N LEU A 191 -2.15 11.97 10.82
CA LEU A 191 -1.13 12.94 10.42
C LEU A 191 -1.75 14.10 9.65
N SER A 192 -1.62 15.32 10.19
CA SER A 192 -2.07 16.56 9.55
C SER A 192 -0.96 17.28 8.80
N THR A 193 0.30 16.95 9.06
CA THR A 193 1.47 17.51 8.37
C THR A 193 2.61 16.50 8.31
N LEU A 194 3.53 16.71 7.35
CA LEU A 194 4.83 16.05 7.33
C LEU A 194 5.94 17.09 7.56
N PRO A 195 6.92 16.80 8.41
CA PRO A 195 8.05 17.70 8.60
C PRO A 195 8.91 17.77 7.33
N PRO A 196 9.49 18.94 7.00
CA PRO A 196 10.32 19.08 5.81
C PRO A 196 11.56 18.17 5.84
N GLU A 197 11.98 17.71 7.00
CA GLU A 197 13.05 16.73 7.21
C GLU A 197 12.78 15.38 6.56
N ILE A 198 11.52 15.08 6.19
CA ILE A 198 11.19 13.88 5.41
C ILE A 198 12.01 13.81 4.12
N GLY A 199 12.32 14.95 3.51
CA GLY A 199 13.16 15.04 2.31
C GLY A 199 14.60 14.53 2.49
N GLN A 200 15.09 14.42 3.73
CA GLN A 200 16.44 13.89 4.00
C GLN A 200 16.51 12.37 3.83
N LEU A 201 15.37 11.67 3.73
CA LEU A 201 15.30 10.22 3.56
C LEU A 201 15.60 9.81 2.11
N THR A 202 16.68 10.24 1.55
CA THR A 202 16.99 10.13 0.10
C THR A 202 17.14 8.70 -0.42
N LYS A 203 17.27 7.68 0.46
CA LYS A 203 17.26 6.26 0.09
C LYS A 203 15.86 5.65 0.06
N LEU A 204 14.83 6.43 0.40
CA LEU A 204 13.47 5.92 0.48
C LEU A 204 12.97 5.49 -0.90
N THR A 205 12.48 4.26 -0.99
CA THR A 205 11.87 3.67 -2.18
C THR A 205 10.35 3.57 -2.06
N ASN A 206 9.85 3.40 -0.85
CA ASN A 206 8.42 3.25 -0.59
C ASN A 206 7.99 4.12 0.60
N LEU A 207 7.02 4.99 0.35
CA LEU A 207 6.37 5.84 1.35
C LEU A 207 4.86 5.60 1.31
N SER A 208 4.32 5.09 2.42
CA SER A 208 2.89 4.82 2.56
C SER A 208 2.29 5.72 3.63
N LEU A 209 1.38 6.60 3.20
CA LEU A 209 0.72 7.64 4.00
C LEU A 209 -0.81 7.59 3.84
N TRP A 210 -1.37 6.51 3.25
CA TRP A 210 -2.80 6.41 3.03
C TRP A 210 -3.57 6.38 4.36
N ASP A 211 -4.81 6.85 4.33
CA ASP A 211 -5.68 6.98 5.50
C ASP A 211 -5.01 7.86 6.59
N ASN A 212 -4.90 9.16 6.25
CA ASN A 212 -4.40 10.22 7.13
C ASN A 212 -5.20 11.52 6.89
N GLN A 213 -4.75 12.63 7.43
CA GLN A 213 -5.42 13.93 7.32
C GLN A 213 -4.53 14.98 6.60
N LEU A 214 -3.66 14.54 5.70
CA LEU A 214 -2.68 15.39 5.05
C LEU A 214 -3.34 16.29 3.98
N PRO A 215 -3.25 17.62 4.07
CA PRO A 215 -3.76 18.52 3.05
C PRO A 215 -2.77 18.78 1.91
N THR A 216 -1.46 18.57 2.16
CA THR A 216 -0.39 18.83 1.19
C THR A 216 0.88 18.04 1.53
N LEU A 217 1.79 17.92 0.55
CA LEU A 217 3.15 17.44 0.75
C LEU A 217 4.12 18.63 0.89
N PRO A 218 5.13 18.53 1.77
CA PRO A 218 6.17 19.57 1.82
C PRO A 218 6.98 19.60 0.51
N PRO A 219 7.41 20.78 0.01
CA PRO A 219 8.20 20.87 -1.22
C PRO A 219 9.51 20.05 -1.20
N LYS A 220 10.04 19.77 -0.01
CA LYS A 220 11.21 18.90 0.19
C LYS A 220 10.98 17.44 -0.21
N ILE A 221 9.71 17.03 -0.50
CA ILE A 221 9.40 15.71 -1.06
C ILE A 221 10.18 15.47 -2.37
N ALA A 222 10.48 16.53 -3.13
CA ALA A 222 11.28 16.49 -4.34
C ALA A 222 12.68 15.85 -4.16
N GLN A 223 13.18 15.80 -2.95
CA GLN A 223 14.50 15.21 -2.65
C GLN A 223 14.47 13.67 -2.60
N LEU A 224 13.26 13.06 -2.51
CA LEU A 224 13.07 11.61 -2.46
C LEU A 224 13.15 10.96 -3.85
N THR A 225 14.18 11.28 -4.62
CA THR A 225 14.32 10.88 -6.03
C THR A 225 14.50 9.38 -6.26
N ASN A 226 14.60 8.57 -5.20
CA ASN A 226 14.63 7.12 -5.26
C ASN A 226 13.25 6.46 -5.03
N LEU A 227 12.20 7.25 -4.77
CA LEU A 227 10.86 6.70 -4.59
C LEU A 227 10.38 5.98 -5.86
N THR A 228 9.92 4.74 -5.65
CA THR A 228 9.25 3.91 -6.64
C THR A 228 7.77 3.72 -6.32
N GLY A 229 7.40 3.79 -5.04
CA GLY A 229 6.02 3.72 -4.57
C GLY A 229 5.68 4.86 -3.62
N LEU A 230 4.58 5.58 -3.93
CA LEU A 230 4.01 6.63 -3.07
C LEU A 230 2.50 6.40 -2.97
N SER A 231 2.01 6.15 -1.77
CA SER A 231 0.57 5.96 -1.51
C SER A 231 0.04 7.07 -0.61
N LEU A 232 -0.91 7.84 -1.13
CA LEU A 232 -1.55 8.99 -0.51
C LEU A 232 -3.08 8.87 -0.51
N HIS A 233 -3.63 7.68 -0.75
CA HIS A 233 -5.09 7.45 -0.74
C HIS A 233 -5.70 7.89 0.58
N ASP A 234 -6.96 8.29 0.54
CA ASP A 234 -7.76 8.63 1.73
C ASP A 234 -7.04 9.65 2.63
N ASN A 235 -6.91 10.86 2.07
CA ASN A 235 -6.32 12.03 2.73
C ASN A 235 -7.15 13.28 2.38
N HIS A 236 -6.64 14.46 2.68
CA HIS A 236 -7.30 15.74 2.41
C HIS A 236 -6.59 16.56 1.31
N PHE A 237 -5.89 15.92 0.39
CA PHE A 237 -5.21 16.61 -0.69
C PHE A 237 -6.19 17.25 -1.66
N THR A 238 -6.09 18.57 -1.85
CA THR A 238 -6.82 19.29 -2.90
C THR A 238 -6.01 19.50 -4.16
N THR A 239 -4.68 19.47 -4.05
CA THR A 239 -3.71 19.58 -5.12
C THR A 239 -2.40 18.88 -4.76
N LEU A 240 -1.58 18.54 -5.77
CA LEU A 240 -0.21 18.11 -5.57
C LEU A 240 0.75 19.29 -5.82
N PRO A 241 1.85 19.38 -5.07
CA PRO A 241 2.88 20.36 -5.38
C PRO A 241 3.58 20.01 -6.72
N PRO A 242 3.96 21.01 -7.54
CA PRO A 242 4.67 20.77 -8.80
C PRO A 242 5.95 19.93 -8.65
N GLU A 243 6.55 19.98 -7.48
CA GLU A 243 7.71 19.19 -7.09
C GLU A 243 7.52 17.68 -7.21
N ILE A 244 6.26 17.21 -7.30
CA ILE A 244 5.95 15.80 -7.53
C ILE A 244 6.64 15.28 -8.80
N GLY A 245 6.75 16.12 -9.84
CA GLY A 245 7.40 15.78 -11.11
C GLY A 245 8.88 15.40 -10.98
N LYS A 246 9.54 15.76 -9.87
CA LYS A 246 10.95 15.37 -9.62
C LYS A 246 11.10 13.91 -9.23
N LEU A 247 10.02 13.24 -8.86
CA LEU A 247 10.03 11.82 -8.44
C LEU A 247 10.00 10.87 -9.64
N THR A 248 10.90 11.07 -10.57
CA THR A 248 10.88 10.40 -11.90
C THR A 248 11.08 8.88 -11.86
N LYS A 249 11.46 8.30 -10.71
CA LYS A 249 11.53 6.84 -10.52
C LYS A 249 10.22 6.21 -10.06
N LEU A 250 9.17 7.01 -9.81
CA LEU A 250 7.89 6.46 -9.40
C LEU A 250 7.34 5.51 -10.47
N THR A 251 6.93 4.33 -9.98
CA THR A 251 6.23 3.30 -10.75
C THR A 251 4.78 3.16 -10.28
N HIS A 252 4.49 3.46 -9.03
CA HIS A 252 3.16 3.38 -8.43
C HIS A 252 2.84 4.66 -7.67
N LEU A 253 1.75 5.32 -8.03
CA LEU A 253 1.26 6.52 -7.38
C LEU A 253 -0.22 6.34 -7.03
N GLY A 254 -0.52 6.32 -5.74
CA GLY A 254 -1.87 6.22 -5.21
C GLY A 254 -2.35 7.57 -4.69
N LEU A 255 -3.41 8.11 -5.28
CA LEU A 255 -4.02 9.41 -4.97
C LEU A 255 -5.54 9.30 -4.76
N GLY A 256 -6.10 8.10 -4.77
CA GLY A 256 -7.54 7.89 -4.65
C GLY A 256 -8.13 8.42 -3.35
N GLU A 257 -9.47 8.59 -3.32
CA GLU A 257 -10.23 9.03 -2.14
C GLU A 257 -9.66 10.32 -1.51
N ASN A 258 -9.38 11.32 -2.37
CA ASN A 258 -8.97 12.68 -1.98
C ASN A 258 -9.89 13.71 -2.64
N PRO A 259 -9.96 14.94 -2.13
CA PRO A 259 -10.72 16.01 -2.78
C PRO A 259 -9.94 16.74 -3.89
N PHE A 260 -9.13 16.03 -4.70
CA PHE A 260 -8.44 16.64 -5.85
C PHE A 260 -9.46 17.17 -6.86
N THR A 261 -9.32 18.43 -7.24
CA THR A 261 -10.09 19.03 -8.34
C THR A 261 -9.31 19.11 -9.65
N THR A 262 -7.98 19.11 -9.55
CA THR A 262 -7.05 19.15 -10.69
C THR A 262 -5.78 18.39 -10.37
N LEU A 263 -5.06 17.94 -11.40
CA LEU A 263 -3.68 17.44 -11.29
C LEU A 263 -2.74 18.47 -11.93
N PRO A 264 -1.54 18.69 -11.35
CA PRO A 264 -0.56 19.57 -11.96
C PRO A 264 0.01 18.94 -13.23
N PRO A 265 0.37 19.75 -14.26
CA PRO A 265 0.94 19.25 -15.52
C PRO A 265 2.26 18.48 -15.31
N GLU A 266 2.95 18.73 -14.22
CA GLU A 266 4.17 18.02 -13.82
C GLU A 266 3.95 16.53 -13.58
N ILE A 267 2.69 16.06 -13.47
CA ILE A 267 2.37 14.64 -13.42
C ILE A 267 2.93 13.91 -14.65
N GLY A 268 2.96 14.57 -15.82
CA GLY A 268 3.54 14.03 -17.04
C GLY A 268 5.03 13.73 -16.98
N GLN A 269 5.76 14.33 -16.04
CA GLN A 269 7.19 14.05 -15.84
C GLN A 269 7.47 12.68 -15.22
N LEU A 270 6.45 12.02 -14.67
CA LEU A 270 6.55 10.69 -14.04
C LEU A 270 6.58 9.56 -15.08
N THR A 271 7.43 9.67 -16.07
CA THR A 271 7.45 8.80 -17.28
C THR A 271 7.77 7.32 -17.00
N ASN A 272 8.15 6.96 -15.78
CA ASN A 272 8.32 5.58 -15.35
C ASN A 272 7.07 4.98 -14.67
N LEU A 273 5.99 5.76 -14.56
CA LEU A 273 4.78 5.32 -13.87
C LEU A 273 4.14 4.15 -14.63
N LEU A 274 3.82 3.10 -13.87
CA LEU A 274 3.13 1.90 -14.32
C LEU A 274 1.67 1.89 -13.84
N TRP A 275 1.41 2.40 -12.63
CA TRP A 275 0.10 2.45 -12.02
C TRP A 275 -0.21 3.83 -11.44
N LEU A 276 -1.36 4.37 -11.82
CA LEU A 276 -1.91 5.62 -11.30
C LEU A 276 -3.33 5.37 -10.80
N TYR A 277 -3.56 5.62 -9.52
CA TYR A 277 -4.86 5.46 -8.87
C TYR A 277 -5.41 6.84 -8.50
N LEU A 278 -6.58 7.18 -9.02
CA LEU A 278 -7.23 8.48 -8.88
C LEU A 278 -8.71 8.36 -8.51
N GLU A 279 -9.18 7.14 -8.19
CA GLU A 279 -10.58 6.89 -7.85
C GLU A 279 -11.07 7.77 -6.68
N GLY A 280 -12.38 8.08 -6.67
CA GLY A 280 -13.01 8.80 -5.56
C GLY A 280 -12.59 10.26 -5.39
N ASN A 281 -11.95 10.86 -6.39
CA ASN A 281 -11.58 12.28 -6.40
C ASN A 281 -12.71 13.18 -6.95
N GLN A 282 -12.49 14.50 -6.98
CA GLN A 282 -13.39 15.50 -7.55
C GLN A 282 -12.83 16.09 -8.85
N LEU A 283 -12.00 15.32 -9.54
CA LEU A 283 -11.41 15.72 -10.82
C LEU A 283 -12.50 15.82 -11.89
N THR A 284 -12.47 16.88 -12.69
CA THR A 284 -13.38 17.06 -13.83
C THR A 284 -12.72 16.75 -15.17
N THR A 285 -11.38 16.75 -15.21
CA THR A 285 -10.57 16.43 -16.40
C THR A 285 -9.17 15.96 -15.99
N LEU A 286 -8.48 15.28 -16.92
CA LEU A 286 -7.05 15.02 -16.84
C LEU A 286 -6.26 16.08 -17.62
N PRO A 287 -5.08 16.49 -17.16
CA PRO A 287 -4.21 17.36 -17.94
C PRO A 287 -3.70 16.62 -19.21
N PRO A 288 -3.50 17.31 -20.35
CA PRO A 288 -2.98 16.69 -21.57
C PRO A 288 -1.63 15.98 -21.39
N GLU A 289 -0.85 16.38 -20.40
CA GLU A 289 0.43 15.81 -20.02
C GLU A 289 0.29 14.36 -19.56
N ILE A 290 -0.92 13.88 -19.25
CA ILE A 290 -1.17 12.46 -18.94
C ILE A 290 -0.67 11.55 -20.08
N GLY A 291 -0.76 12.03 -21.33
CA GLY A 291 -0.27 11.31 -22.52
C GLY A 291 1.25 11.09 -22.55
N GLN A 292 2.02 11.73 -21.67
CA GLN A 292 3.46 11.50 -21.54
C GLN A 292 3.79 10.23 -20.73
N LEU A 293 2.80 9.69 -20.00
CA LEU A 293 2.97 8.49 -19.16
C LEU A 293 2.93 7.20 -20.01
N THR A 294 3.73 7.13 -21.06
CA THR A 294 3.67 6.05 -22.08
C THR A 294 4.05 4.66 -21.58
N LYS A 295 4.52 4.54 -20.34
CA LYS A 295 4.76 3.25 -19.68
C LYS A 295 3.58 2.77 -18.84
N LEU A 296 2.53 3.59 -18.69
CA LEU A 296 1.40 3.28 -17.82
C LEU A 296 0.70 2.00 -18.29
N THR A 297 0.51 1.07 -17.36
CA THR A 297 -0.19 -0.20 -17.55
C THR A 297 -1.54 -0.25 -16.86
N GLY A 298 -1.73 0.54 -15.81
CA GLY A 298 -2.98 0.64 -15.08
C GLY A 298 -3.34 2.08 -14.75
N LEU A 299 -4.61 2.45 -15.06
CA LEU A 299 -5.20 3.75 -14.73
C LEU A 299 -6.58 3.54 -14.12
N SER A 300 -6.74 3.94 -12.86
CA SER A 300 -8.02 3.92 -12.15
C SER A 300 -8.57 5.34 -12.01
N LEU A 301 -9.76 5.55 -12.58
CA LEU A 301 -10.50 6.81 -12.58
C LEU A 301 -11.96 6.60 -12.17
N HIS A 302 -12.23 5.60 -11.32
CA HIS A 302 -13.60 5.32 -10.86
C HIS A 302 -14.11 6.48 -9.98
N GLY A 303 -15.36 6.91 -10.23
CA GLY A 303 -16.05 7.85 -9.36
C GLY A 303 -15.42 9.25 -9.26
N VAL A 304 -14.79 9.77 -10.34
CA VAL A 304 -14.11 11.08 -10.36
C VAL A 304 -14.93 12.20 -11.03
N GLN A 305 -16.19 11.94 -11.42
CA GLN A 305 -17.11 12.89 -12.04
C GLN A 305 -16.73 13.34 -13.47
N PHE A 306 -15.91 12.60 -14.18
CA PHE A 306 -15.51 12.94 -15.56
C PHE A 306 -16.70 12.88 -16.52
N THR A 307 -16.75 13.87 -17.41
CA THR A 307 -17.68 13.90 -18.56
C THR A 307 -17.01 13.52 -19.86
N THR A 308 -15.69 13.75 -19.98
CA THR A 308 -14.87 13.45 -21.17
C THR A 308 -13.46 13.01 -20.77
N LEU A 309 -12.80 12.28 -21.65
CA LEU A 309 -11.35 12.01 -21.58
C LEU A 309 -10.62 12.88 -22.61
N PRO A 310 -9.40 13.36 -22.31
CA PRO A 310 -8.57 14.02 -23.32
C PRO A 310 -8.14 13.02 -24.40
N SER A 311 -7.98 13.47 -25.63
CA SER A 311 -7.51 12.65 -26.77
C SER A 311 -6.13 12.02 -26.50
N GLU A 312 -5.32 12.66 -25.66
CA GLU A 312 -4.01 12.20 -25.22
C GLU A 312 -4.06 10.84 -24.51
N ILE A 313 -5.25 10.39 -24.07
CA ILE A 313 -5.42 9.04 -23.51
C ILE A 313 -4.95 7.96 -24.49
N GLY A 314 -5.15 8.18 -25.81
CA GLY A 314 -4.71 7.26 -26.85
C GLY A 314 -3.20 7.03 -26.91
N LYS A 315 -2.38 7.95 -26.38
CA LYS A 315 -0.92 7.80 -26.30
C LYS A 315 -0.48 6.73 -25.29
N LEU A 316 -1.38 6.31 -24.39
CA LEU A 316 -1.09 5.31 -23.33
C LEU A 316 -1.18 3.88 -23.86
N THR A 317 -0.52 3.60 -24.97
CA THR A 317 -0.65 2.34 -25.73
C THR A 317 -0.23 1.08 -24.95
N LYS A 318 0.44 1.21 -23.81
CA LYS A 318 0.79 0.09 -22.92
C LYS A 318 -0.28 -0.23 -21.88
N LEU A 319 -1.38 0.54 -21.88
CA LEU A 319 -2.43 0.35 -20.89
C LEU A 319 -3.08 -1.03 -21.03
N VAL A 320 -3.19 -1.72 -19.90
CA VAL A 320 -3.77 -3.06 -19.74
C VAL A 320 -5.09 -2.97 -18.97
N TYR A 321 -5.14 -2.08 -18.00
CA TYR A 321 -6.30 -1.81 -17.15
C TYR A 321 -6.72 -0.35 -17.28
N LEU A 322 -8.01 -0.11 -17.56
CA LEU A 322 -8.62 1.20 -17.53
C LEU A 322 -9.95 1.14 -16.79
N GLY A 323 -10.01 1.77 -15.63
CA GLY A 323 -11.21 1.89 -14.79
C GLY A 323 -11.83 3.28 -14.95
N LEU A 324 -13.02 3.35 -15.56
CA LEU A 324 -13.78 4.57 -15.79
C LEU A 324 -15.20 4.49 -15.19
N GLY A 325 -15.49 3.48 -14.39
CA GLY A 325 -16.82 3.27 -13.83
C GLY A 325 -17.26 4.40 -12.89
N GLY A 326 -18.58 4.60 -12.76
CA GLY A 326 -19.15 5.59 -11.83
C GLY A 326 -18.86 7.04 -12.17
N ASN A 327 -18.66 7.36 -13.46
CA ASN A 327 -18.44 8.72 -13.96
C ASN A 327 -19.69 9.26 -14.67
N GLN A 328 -19.55 10.36 -15.37
CA GLN A 328 -20.62 11.05 -16.11
C GLN A 328 -20.34 11.08 -17.62
N PHE A 329 -19.60 10.08 -18.15
CA PHE A 329 -19.30 10.00 -19.57
C PHE A 329 -20.59 9.81 -20.37
N THR A 330 -20.81 10.68 -21.38
CA THR A 330 -21.87 10.51 -22.40
C THR A 330 -21.35 9.84 -23.65
N THR A 331 -20.05 10.01 -23.93
CA THR A 331 -19.31 9.42 -25.05
C THR A 331 -17.87 9.11 -24.62
N LEU A 332 -17.18 8.25 -25.37
CA LEU A 332 -15.74 8.05 -25.27
C LEU A 332 -15.05 8.64 -26.51
N PRO A 333 -13.84 9.18 -26.39
CA PRO A 333 -13.08 9.66 -27.55
C PRO A 333 -12.67 8.48 -28.44
N PRO A 334 -12.63 8.64 -29.79
CA PRO A 334 -12.23 7.59 -30.72
C PRO A 334 -10.79 7.09 -30.47
N GLU A 335 -9.95 7.89 -29.85
CA GLU A 335 -8.60 7.55 -29.43
C GLU A 335 -8.54 6.37 -28.44
N ILE A 336 -9.68 6.01 -27.81
CA ILE A 336 -9.76 4.79 -26.98
C ILE A 336 -9.34 3.55 -27.76
N GLY A 337 -9.63 3.51 -29.08
CA GLY A 337 -9.23 2.41 -29.95
C GLY A 337 -7.72 2.26 -30.18
N GLN A 338 -6.90 3.22 -29.74
CA GLN A 338 -5.43 3.13 -29.79
C GLN A 338 -4.87 2.28 -28.64
N LEU A 339 -5.68 2.00 -27.61
CA LEU A 339 -5.28 1.25 -26.43
C LEU A 339 -5.29 -0.27 -26.68
N THR A 340 -4.67 -0.72 -27.74
CA THR A 340 -4.76 -2.11 -28.26
C THR A 340 -4.19 -3.18 -27.34
N ASN A 341 -3.52 -2.81 -26.23
CA ASN A 341 -3.07 -3.72 -25.19
C ASN A 341 -4.06 -3.89 -24.03
N LEU A 342 -5.21 -3.19 -24.09
CA LEU A 342 -6.19 -3.22 -23.02
C LEU A 342 -6.79 -4.62 -22.87
N ILE A 343 -6.81 -5.12 -21.62
CA ILE A 343 -7.38 -6.40 -21.22
C ILE A 343 -8.65 -6.19 -20.41
N TRP A 344 -8.69 -5.16 -19.56
CA TRP A 344 -9.81 -4.83 -18.69
C TRP A 344 -10.27 -3.40 -18.91
N LEU A 345 -11.53 -3.23 -19.27
CA LEU A 345 -12.18 -1.92 -19.45
C LEU A 345 -13.47 -1.89 -18.62
N TYR A 346 -13.53 -0.97 -17.68
CA TYR A 346 -14.67 -0.77 -16.79
C TYR A 346 -15.32 0.58 -17.06
N LEU A 347 -16.59 0.54 -17.51
CA LEU A 347 -17.39 1.70 -17.95
C LEU A 347 -18.74 1.76 -17.21
N GLU A 348 -18.97 0.88 -16.25
CA GLU A 348 -20.22 0.75 -15.52
C GLU A 348 -20.66 2.06 -14.87
N GLY A 349 -21.97 2.29 -14.75
CA GLY A 349 -22.51 3.46 -14.04
C GLY A 349 -22.20 4.80 -14.71
N ASN A 350 -22.04 4.82 -16.03
CA ASN A 350 -21.88 6.04 -16.84
C ASN A 350 -23.19 6.38 -17.59
N GLN A 351 -23.21 7.54 -18.27
CA GLN A 351 -24.31 8.01 -19.08
C GLN A 351 -24.06 7.77 -20.60
N LEU A 352 -23.25 6.76 -20.94
CA LEU A 352 -22.85 6.47 -22.31
C LEU A 352 -24.05 6.13 -23.17
N THR A 353 -24.34 6.95 -24.18
CA THR A 353 -25.42 6.75 -25.15
C THR A 353 -24.99 5.94 -26.36
N ALA A 354 -23.69 5.86 -26.63
CA ALA A 354 -23.08 5.04 -27.68
C ALA A 354 -21.62 4.71 -27.35
N LEU A 355 -21.13 3.58 -27.87
CA LEU A 355 -19.71 3.24 -27.91
C LEU A 355 -19.12 3.69 -29.27
N PRO A 356 -17.92 4.28 -29.30
CA PRO A 356 -17.27 4.59 -30.57
C PRO A 356 -16.91 3.29 -31.30
N PRO A 357 -17.07 3.25 -32.66
CA PRO A 357 -16.71 2.06 -33.45
C PRO A 357 -15.27 1.59 -33.25
N GLU A 358 -14.37 2.51 -32.89
CA GLU A 358 -12.96 2.26 -32.59
C GLU A 358 -12.75 1.31 -31.41
N ILE A 359 -13.76 1.10 -30.55
CA ILE A 359 -13.67 0.14 -29.44
C ILE A 359 -13.42 -1.28 -29.97
N GLY A 360 -13.90 -1.59 -31.18
CA GLY A 360 -13.65 -2.85 -31.87
C GLY A 360 -12.17 -3.13 -32.21
N LYS A 361 -11.28 -2.14 -32.08
CA LYS A 361 -9.83 -2.29 -32.27
C LYS A 361 -9.14 -2.89 -31.01
N LEU A 362 -9.85 -2.99 -29.89
CA LEU A 362 -9.31 -3.50 -28.62
C LEU A 362 -9.28 -5.04 -28.61
N THR A 363 -8.66 -5.65 -29.58
CA THR A 363 -8.73 -7.10 -29.84
C THR A 363 -8.17 -7.99 -28.73
N LYS A 364 -7.41 -7.43 -27.76
CA LYS A 364 -6.93 -8.14 -26.57
C LYS A 364 -7.89 -8.04 -25.39
N LEU A 365 -8.99 -7.30 -25.50
CA LEU A 365 -9.93 -7.10 -24.40
C LEU A 365 -10.57 -8.44 -24.00
N THR A 366 -10.45 -8.78 -22.71
CA THR A 366 -11.03 -10.01 -22.14
C THR A 366 -12.22 -9.73 -21.25
N GLU A 367 -12.33 -8.51 -20.71
CA GLU A 367 -13.43 -8.13 -19.83
C GLU A 367 -13.88 -6.71 -20.11
N LEU A 368 -15.19 -6.56 -20.30
CA LEU A 368 -15.87 -5.29 -20.50
C LEU A 368 -17.06 -5.19 -19.54
N GLN A 369 -17.06 -4.18 -18.68
CA GLN A 369 -18.18 -3.86 -17.79
C GLN A 369 -18.86 -2.59 -18.32
N ILE A 370 -20.12 -2.72 -18.75
CA ILE A 370 -20.94 -1.59 -19.26
C ILE A 370 -22.31 -1.55 -18.55
N GLU A 371 -22.42 -2.22 -17.41
CA GLU A 371 -23.68 -2.23 -16.66
C GLU A 371 -24.07 -0.82 -16.21
N LYS A 372 -25.39 -0.62 -16.03
CA LYS A 372 -25.95 0.69 -15.63
C LYS A 372 -25.54 1.84 -16.60
N THR A 373 -25.51 1.55 -17.88
CA THR A 373 -25.38 2.53 -18.96
C THR A 373 -26.58 2.44 -19.91
N PRO A 374 -26.98 3.54 -20.60
CA PRO A 374 -28.10 3.48 -21.54
C PRO A 374 -27.77 2.87 -22.92
N LEU A 375 -26.69 2.08 -23.02
CA LEU A 375 -26.28 1.41 -24.27
C LEU A 375 -27.31 0.42 -24.76
N THR A 376 -27.34 0.19 -26.07
CA THR A 376 -28.36 -0.58 -26.81
C THR A 376 -27.76 -1.73 -27.61
N ASP A 377 -28.58 -2.50 -28.32
CA ASP A 377 -28.14 -3.58 -29.22
C ASP A 377 -27.19 -3.10 -30.31
N THR A 378 -27.32 -1.84 -30.76
CA THR A 378 -26.44 -1.25 -31.77
C THR A 378 -24.98 -1.20 -31.31
N ASP A 379 -24.76 -0.98 -30.02
CA ASP A 379 -23.43 -0.90 -29.45
C ASP A 379 -22.71 -2.26 -29.42
N LEU A 380 -23.49 -3.36 -29.33
CA LEU A 380 -22.96 -4.72 -29.42
C LEU A 380 -22.34 -5.02 -30.79
N GLU A 381 -22.81 -4.35 -31.85
CA GLU A 381 -22.24 -4.51 -33.21
C GLU A 381 -20.75 -4.12 -33.24
N HIS A 382 -20.38 -3.05 -32.52
CA HIS A 382 -18.98 -2.61 -32.41
C HIS A 382 -18.08 -3.59 -31.64
N LEU A 383 -18.68 -4.47 -30.81
CA LEU A 383 -17.96 -5.44 -30.00
C LEU A 383 -17.72 -6.78 -30.69
N LYS A 384 -18.35 -7.07 -31.84
CA LYS A 384 -18.24 -8.36 -32.54
C LYS A 384 -16.82 -8.74 -32.97
N SER A 385 -15.95 -7.75 -33.15
CA SER A 385 -14.54 -7.94 -33.49
C SER A 385 -13.66 -8.38 -32.31
N LEU A 386 -14.17 -8.26 -31.07
CA LEU A 386 -13.42 -8.54 -29.84
C LEU A 386 -13.36 -10.05 -29.53
N LYS A 387 -12.72 -10.85 -30.39
CA LYS A 387 -12.69 -12.30 -30.31
C LYS A 387 -12.01 -12.84 -29.02
N SER A 388 -11.27 -12.02 -28.29
CA SER A 388 -10.68 -12.35 -26.99
C SER A 388 -11.63 -12.12 -25.80
N LEU A 389 -12.81 -11.52 -26.03
CA LEU A 389 -13.74 -11.14 -24.95
C LEU A 389 -14.31 -12.39 -24.26
N LYS A 390 -14.06 -12.50 -22.96
CA LYS A 390 -14.49 -13.63 -22.11
C LYS A 390 -15.64 -13.25 -21.18
N ARG A 391 -15.71 -11.98 -20.77
CA ARG A 391 -16.75 -11.49 -19.86
C ARG A 391 -17.30 -10.16 -20.35
N LEU A 392 -18.62 -10.09 -20.52
CA LEU A 392 -19.37 -8.88 -20.87
C LEU A 392 -20.53 -8.72 -19.87
N ASN A 393 -20.60 -7.58 -19.19
CA ASN A 393 -21.70 -7.28 -18.30
C ASN A 393 -22.57 -6.17 -18.88
N VAL A 394 -23.81 -6.54 -19.27
CA VAL A 394 -24.82 -5.63 -19.83
C VAL A 394 -26.04 -5.47 -18.90
N ARG A 395 -25.90 -5.73 -17.62
CA ARG A 395 -26.98 -5.54 -16.65
C ARG A 395 -27.40 -4.08 -16.58
N ASP A 396 -28.69 -3.86 -16.41
CA ASP A 396 -29.25 -2.52 -16.26
C ASP A 396 -28.85 -1.57 -17.43
N THR A 397 -28.73 -2.12 -18.65
CA THR A 397 -28.61 -1.40 -19.92
C THR A 397 -29.91 -1.45 -20.70
N LYS A 398 -29.96 -0.83 -21.89
CA LYS A 398 -31.07 -0.96 -22.85
C LYS A 398 -30.83 -2.10 -23.86
N VAL A 399 -29.82 -2.91 -23.68
CA VAL A 399 -29.56 -4.10 -24.49
C VAL A 399 -30.68 -5.10 -24.26
N THR A 400 -31.26 -5.63 -25.36
CA THR A 400 -32.34 -6.62 -25.31
C THR A 400 -31.80 -8.05 -25.20
N ILE A 401 -32.67 -8.97 -24.78
CA ILE A 401 -32.34 -10.41 -24.80
C ILE A 401 -32.06 -10.89 -26.22
N ALA A 402 -32.82 -10.40 -27.21
CA ALA A 402 -32.59 -10.73 -28.64
C ALA A 402 -31.20 -10.23 -29.11
N GLY A 403 -30.78 -9.02 -28.69
CA GLY A 403 -29.43 -8.50 -28.95
C GLY A 403 -28.34 -9.37 -28.35
N VAL A 404 -28.53 -9.81 -27.09
CA VAL A 404 -27.59 -10.72 -26.43
C VAL A 404 -27.50 -12.06 -27.15
N GLU A 405 -28.61 -12.63 -27.58
CA GLU A 405 -28.63 -13.91 -28.32
C GLU A 405 -27.95 -13.80 -29.69
N ALA A 406 -28.18 -12.69 -30.40
CA ALA A 406 -27.47 -12.39 -31.65
C ALA A 406 -25.96 -12.27 -31.42
N PHE A 407 -25.54 -11.57 -30.36
CA PHE A 407 -24.13 -11.39 -30.01
C PHE A 407 -23.45 -12.70 -29.60
N ARG A 408 -24.15 -13.61 -28.88
CA ARG A 408 -23.64 -14.93 -28.50
C ARG A 408 -23.26 -15.79 -29.72
N LYS A 409 -23.96 -15.65 -30.84
CA LYS A 409 -23.62 -16.38 -32.07
C LYS A 409 -22.23 -15.98 -32.60
N GLU A 410 -21.84 -14.72 -32.39
CA GLU A 410 -20.55 -14.18 -32.84
C GLU A 410 -19.41 -14.49 -31.84
N LEU A 411 -19.73 -14.55 -30.53
CA LEU A 411 -18.78 -14.81 -29.45
C LEU A 411 -19.33 -15.88 -28.48
N PRO A 412 -19.38 -17.15 -28.93
CA PRO A 412 -20.01 -18.24 -28.16
C PRO A 412 -19.33 -18.54 -26.82
N ASN A 413 -18.03 -18.20 -26.67
CA ASN A 413 -17.26 -18.42 -25.46
C ASN A 413 -17.29 -17.23 -24.51
N CYS A 414 -18.03 -16.16 -24.79
CA CYS A 414 -18.16 -15.01 -23.93
C CYS A 414 -19.26 -15.24 -22.89
N GLU A 415 -18.91 -15.16 -21.62
CA GLU A 415 -19.88 -15.10 -20.52
C GLU A 415 -20.55 -13.73 -20.52
N ILE A 416 -21.87 -13.70 -20.74
CA ILE A 416 -22.64 -12.45 -20.78
C ILE A 416 -23.57 -12.40 -19.58
N LYS A 417 -23.37 -11.42 -18.70
CA LYS A 417 -24.32 -11.09 -17.63
C LYS A 417 -25.44 -10.23 -18.21
N VAL A 418 -26.59 -10.86 -18.37
CA VAL A 418 -27.77 -10.26 -19.04
C VAL A 418 -28.55 -9.29 -18.14
N PRO A 419 -29.38 -8.41 -18.72
CA PRO A 419 -30.31 -7.57 -17.97
C PRO A 419 -31.19 -8.42 -17.03
N ARG A 420 -31.50 -7.86 -15.85
CA ARG A 420 -32.52 -8.48 -14.98
C ARG A 420 -33.85 -8.39 -15.70
N GLN A 421 -34.50 -9.51 -15.91
CA GLN A 421 -35.90 -9.48 -16.31
C GLN A 421 -36.70 -8.84 -15.17
N SER A 422 -37.31 -7.69 -15.43
CA SER A 422 -38.36 -7.20 -14.51
C SER A 422 -39.48 -8.24 -14.49
N PRO A 423 -39.94 -8.64 -13.30
CA PRO A 423 -41.04 -9.60 -13.18
C PRO A 423 -42.33 -9.04 -13.79
#